data_57c1301d5a1a331a3f3ccd378031e9b4
#
_entry.id   57c1301d5a1a331a3f3ccd378031e9b4
#
_cell.length_a   1.000
_cell.length_b   1.000
_cell.length_c   1.000
_cell.angle_alpha   90.00
_cell.angle_beta   90.00
_cell.angle_gamma   90.00
#
_symmetry.space_group_name_H-M   'P 1'
#
loop_
_entity.id
_entity.type
_entity.pdbx_description
1 polymer ?
#
loop_
_entity_poly.entity_id
_entity_poly.type
_entity_poly.pdbx_seq_one_letter_code
_entity_poly.pdbx_strand_id
1 'polypeptide(L)'
;MSAPGWLLRVLGGLGSPTTSRSASEEVPRPLTRDRVADYLLERGYRFVVDDDGDLTGTWDGSRFWFLLLGDQNEILQVRGRWHRTVPLEQYRAMSLAVNDWNRERIWPKAYVREEDGVLAVYSEVSADLEPGVTDVQLAQLLACGLGTGVQLFAALEPAVPGDGPAPEVPDN
;
A
#
# COMPACT_ATOMS: atom_id res chain seq x y z
N MET A 1 -24.09 -28.89 16.26
CA MET A 1 -22.92 -28.18 15.76
C MET A 1 -22.67 -28.66 14.33
N SER A 2 -23.15 -27.92 13.33
CA SER A 2 -23.16 -28.32 11.93
C SER A 2 -21.94 -27.70 11.23
N ALA A 3 -21.16 -28.54 10.56
CA ALA A 3 -19.99 -28.11 9.76
C ALA A 3 -20.45 -27.40 8.49
N PRO A 4 -19.73 -26.37 8.00
CA PRO A 4 -20.11 -25.63 6.83
C PRO A 4 -19.82 -26.40 5.54
N GLY A 5 -20.79 -26.40 4.62
CA GLY A 5 -20.91 -27.23 3.42
C GLY A 5 -20.07 -26.83 2.18
N TRP A 6 -18.77 -26.51 2.32
CA TRP A 6 -17.89 -26.24 1.17
C TRP A 6 -16.90 -27.39 0.83
N LEU A 7 -16.97 -28.51 1.55
CA LEU A 7 -15.96 -29.58 1.48
C LEU A 7 -16.33 -30.76 0.57
N LEU A 8 -17.34 -30.66 -0.31
CA LEU A 8 -17.79 -31.76 -1.15
C LEU A 8 -18.03 -31.34 -2.60
N ARG A 9 -16.98 -30.93 -3.31
CA ARG A 9 -17.02 -30.88 -4.78
C ARG A 9 -15.63 -30.91 -5.45
N VAL A 10 -14.84 -31.92 -5.17
CA VAL A 10 -13.66 -32.24 -5.99
C VAL A 10 -13.53 -33.76 -6.11
N LEU A 11 -14.32 -34.36 -6.98
CA LEU A 11 -14.04 -35.64 -7.64
C LEU A 11 -14.99 -35.78 -8.82
N GLY A 12 -14.48 -35.58 -10.04
CA GLY A 12 -15.20 -35.95 -11.26
C GLY A 12 -14.87 -35.07 -12.45
N GLY A 13 -13.86 -35.41 -13.23
CA GLY A 13 -13.56 -34.77 -14.49
C GLY A 13 -12.19 -35.18 -15.05
N LEU A 14 -12.10 -36.43 -15.57
CA LEU A 14 -11.04 -36.81 -16.53
C LEU A 14 -11.27 -36.04 -17.80
N GLY A 15 -10.57 -34.96 -18.03
CA GLY A 15 -10.58 -34.13 -19.22
C GLY A 15 -9.18 -33.79 -19.65
N SER A 16 -8.74 -34.34 -20.78
CA SER A 16 -7.67 -33.95 -21.71
C SER A 16 -6.43 -33.21 -21.21
N PRO A 17 -5.23 -33.52 -21.66
CA PRO A 17 -4.02 -32.81 -21.29
C PRO A 17 -4.10 -31.39 -21.79
N THR A 18 -4.50 -30.50 -20.94
CA THR A 18 -4.33 -29.06 -21.15
C THR A 18 -2.82 -28.85 -21.27
N THR A 19 -2.37 -28.46 -22.42
CA THR A 19 -1.02 -28.03 -22.74
C THR A 19 -0.56 -27.12 -21.61
N SER A 20 0.30 -27.62 -20.75
CA SER A 20 1.01 -26.87 -19.74
C SER A 20 1.72 -25.75 -20.51
N ARG A 21 1.17 -24.54 -20.45
CA ARG A 21 1.89 -23.34 -20.86
C ARG A 21 3.13 -23.34 -19.97
N SER A 22 4.25 -23.74 -20.57
CA SER A 22 5.56 -23.65 -19.95
C SER A 22 5.60 -22.27 -19.31
N ALA A 23 5.67 -22.20 -17.98
CA ALA A 23 6.03 -20.98 -17.31
C ALA A 23 7.43 -20.66 -17.85
N SER A 24 7.52 -19.77 -18.84
CA SER A 24 8.79 -19.22 -19.27
C SER A 24 9.43 -18.70 -17.98
N GLU A 25 10.59 -19.20 -17.64
CA GLU A 25 11.38 -18.73 -16.52
C GLU A 25 11.52 -17.22 -16.73
N GLU A 26 10.77 -16.45 -15.93
CA GLU A 26 10.72 -15.00 -16.06
C GLU A 26 12.05 -14.47 -15.53
N VAL A 27 12.87 -13.96 -16.43
CA VAL A 27 14.23 -13.48 -16.09
C VAL A 27 14.10 -12.15 -15.36
N PRO A 28 14.75 -11.99 -14.19
CA PRO A 28 14.82 -10.68 -13.52
C PRO A 28 15.44 -9.62 -14.45
N ARG A 29 14.81 -8.44 -14.47
CA ARG A 29 15.24 -7.27 -15.23
C ARG A 29 15.39 -6.08 -14.30
N PRO A 30 16.20 -5.07 -14.66
CA PRO A 30 16.31 -3.85 -13.84
C PRO A 30 14.95 -3.23 -13.52
N LEU A 31 14.85 -2.65 -12.34
CA LEU A 31 13.71 -1.80 -11.97
C LEU A 31 13.72 -0.55 -12.84
N THR A 32 12.58 -0.18 -13.42
CA THR A 32 12.40 1.07 -14.18
C THR A 32 11.03 1.67 -13.87
N ARG A 33 10.93 2.99 -14.02
CA ARG A 33 9.67 3.71 -13.89
C ARG A 33 8.61 3.20 -14.87
N ASP A 34 9.01 2.92 -16.10
CA ASP A 34 8.08 2.43 -17.13
C ASP A 34 7.44 1.11 -16.73
N ARG A 35 8.20 0.18 -16.14
CA ARG A 35 7.65 -1.09 -15.65
C ARG A 35 6.64 -0.90 -14.50
N VAL A 36 6.88 0.09 -13.63
CA VAL A 36 5.92 0.47 -12.58
C VAL A 36 4.67 1.11 -13.21
N ALA A 37 4.85 2.00 -14.19
CA ALA A 37 3.74 2.63 -14.92
C ALA A 37 2.90 1.58 -15.67
N ASP A 38 3.53 0.63 -16.35
CA ASP A 38 2.84 -0.46 -17.06
C ASP A 38 1.95 -1.27 -16.10
N TYR A 39 2.48 -1.63 -14.92
CA TYR A 39 1.70 -2.32 -13.89
C TYR A 39 0.46 -1.51 -13.48
N LEU A 40 0.63 -0.20 -13.24
CA LEU A 40 -0.48 0.66 -12.83
C LEU A 40 -1.54 0.78 -13.93
N LEU A 41 -1.11 0.90 -15.19
CA LEU A 41 -2.00 0.95 -16.36
C LEU A 41 -2.77 -0.37 -16.55
N GLU A 42 -2.10 -1.51 -16.45
CA GLU A 42 -2.72 -2.84 -16.56
C GLU A 42 -3.82 -3.08 -15.53
N ARG A 43 -3.66 -2.47 -14.33
CA ARG A 43 -4.66 -2.51 -13.24
C ARG A 43 -5.75 -1.47 -13.40
N GLY A 44 -5.68 -0.60 -14.41
CA GLY A 44 -6.63 0.49 -14.63
C GLY A 44 -6.50 1.61 -13.59
N TYR A 45 -5.36 1.71 -12.90
CA TYR A 45 -5.11 2.76 -11.92
C TYR A 45 -4.80 4.09 -12.61
N ARG A 46 -5.26 5.18 -11.98
CA ARG A 46 -4.94 6.55 -12.41
C ARG A 46 -3.76 7.06 -11.62
N PHE A 47 -2.77 7.57 -12.32
CA PHE A 47 -1.59 8.19 -11.75
C PHE A 47 -1.13 9.37 -12.61
N VAL A 48 -0.26 10.17 -12.06
CA VAL A 48 0.45 11.25 -12.76
C VAL A 48 1.94 11.16 -12.44
N VAL A 49 2.76 11.81 -13.23
CA VAL A 49 4.17 12.06 -12.93
C VAL A 49 4.24 13.43 -12.28
N ASP A 50 4.82 13.52 -11.08
CA ASP A 50 4.99 14.79 -10.38
C ASP A 50 6.24 15.56 -10.87
N ASP A 51 6.50 16.72 -10.26
CA ASP A 51 7.59 17.60 -10.66
C ASP A 51 8.99 17.00 -10.42
N ASP A 52 9.09 16.05 -9.47
CA ASP A 52 10.31 15.28 -9.18
C ASP A 52 10.49 14.09 -10.14
N GLY A 53 9.48 13.82 -10.95
CA GLY A 53 9.45 12.74 -11.92
C GLY A 53 8.94 11.42 -11.33
N ASP A 54 8.37 11.42 -10.14
CA ASP A 54 7.85 10.24 -9.48
C ASP A 54 6.40 9.94 -9.89
N LEU A 55 6.06 8.64 -9.95
CA LEU A 55 4.69 8.23 -10.19
C LEU A 55 3.87 8.40 -8.92
N THR A 56 2.76 9.11 -9.00
CA THR A 56 1.90 9.38 -7.84
C THR A 56 0.41 9.26 -8.20
N GLY A 57 -0.39 8.79 -7.25
CA GLY A 57 -1.84 8.66 -7.41
C GLY A 57 -2.56 8.71 -6.07
N THR A 58 -3.89 8.57 -6.11
CA THR A 58 -4.75 8.61 -4.93
C THR A 58 -5.55 7.32 -4.81
N TRP A 59 -5.50 6.68 -3.63
CA TRP A 59 -6.28 5.50 -3.27
C TRP A 59 -6.97 5.74 -1.92
N ASP A 60 -8.26 5.55 -1.86
CA ASP A 60 -9.11 5.80 -0.68
C ASP A 60 -8.82 7.18 -0.05
N GLY A 61 -8.73 8.22 -0.91
CA GLY A 61 -8.44 9.59 -0.49
C GLY A 61 -6.97 9.87 -0.15
N SER A 62 -6.16 8.86 0.12
CA SER A 62 -4.75 8.99 0.50
C SER A 62 -3.83 8.99 -0.70
N ARG A 63 -2.78 9.81 -0.64
CA ARG A 63 -1.79 9.93 -1.71
C ARG A 63 -0.72 8.88 -1.59
N PHE A 64 -0.35 8.27 -2.71
CA PHE A 64 0.74 7.31 -2.81
C PHE A 64 1.75 7.72 -3.87
N TRP A 65 3.01 7.40 -3.62
CA TRP A 65 4.13 7.58 -4.52
C TRP A 65 4.82 6.24 -4.73
N PHE A 66 5.30 6.03 -5.95
CA PHE A 66 6.13 4.90 -6.35
C PHE A 66 7.51 5.46 -6.69
N LEU A 67 8.38 5.43 -5.69
CA LEU A 67 9.70 6.04 -5.73
C LEU A 67 10.73 5.02 -6.17
N LEU A 68 11.63 5.44 -7.05
CA LEU A 68 12.83 4.70 -7.40
C LEU A 68 14.02 5.43 -6.78
N LEU A 69 14.63 4.80 -5.79
CA LEU A 69 15.70 5.36 -4.98
C LEU A 69 17.01 4.60 -5.20
N GLY A 70 18.11 5.11 -4.63
CA GLY A 70 19.44 4.55 -4.82
C GLY A 70 20.16 5.21 -5.98
N ASP A 71 21.48 4.98 -6.10
CA ASP A 71 22.32 5.62 -7.12
C ASP A 71 21.98 5.16 -8.55
N GLN A 72 21.40 3.98 -8.69
CA GLN A 72 20.98 3.36 -9.96
C GLN A 72 19.46 3.18 -10.06
N ASN A 73 18.68 3.81 -9.18
CA ASN A 73 17.23 3.64 -9.06
C ASN A 73 16.82 2.18 -8.77
N GLU A 74 17.64 1.45 -8.05
CA GLU A 74 17.48 0.01 -7.74
C GLU A 74 16.54 -0.27 -6.57
N ILE A 75 16.22 0.74 -5.75
CA ILE A 75 15.35 0.58 -4.58
C ILE A 75 13.94 1.05 -4.94
N LEU A 76 12.98 0.12 -4.97
CA LEU A 76 11.57 0.46 -5.02
C LEU A 76 11.08 0.86 -3.63
N GLN A 77 10.41 2.01 -3.53
CA GLN A 77 9.66 2.38 -2.34
C GLN A 77 8.23 2.78 -2.73
N VAL A 78 7.24 2.07 -2.18
CA VAL A 78 5.83 2.47 -2.22
C VAL A 78 5.54 3.22 -0.93
N ARG A 79 5.33 4.53 -1.04
CA ARG A 79 5.05 5.42 0.08
C ARG A 79 3.62 5.93 0.00
N GLY A 80 2.87 5.82 1.09
CA GLY A 80 1.55 6.42 1.24
C GLY A 80 1.58 7.54 2.28
N ARG A 81 0.80 8.60 2.07
CA ARG A 81 0.48 9.62 3.07
C ARG A 81 -1.02 9.63 3.30
N TRP A 82 -1.42 9.42 4.53
CA TRP A 82 -2.83 9.43 4.91
C TRP A 82 -3.48 10.78 4.56
N HIS A 83 -4.70 10.74 4.05
CA HIS A 83 -5.43 11.96 3.65
C HIS A 83 -5.82 12.84 4.85
N ARG A 84 -5.88 12.25 6.07
CA ARG A 84 -6.18 13.01 7.28
C ARG A 84 -4.92 13.58 7.91
N THR A 85 -5.09 14.71 8.57
CA THR A 85 -4.10 15.28 9.48
C THR A 85 -4.60 15.13 10.91
N VAL A 86 -3.67 15.06 11.85
CA VAL A 86 -3.96 14.85 13.27
C VAL A 86 -3.39 16.03 14.07
N PRO A 87 -4.12 16.58 15.04
CA PRO A 87 -3.58 17.63 15.90
C PRO A 87 -2.32 17.20 16.65
N LEU A 88 -1.38 18.13 16.87
CA LEU A 88 -0.10 17.85 17.55
C LEU A 88 -0.29 17.26 18.96
N GLU A 89 -1.36 17.65 19.64
CA GLU A 89 -1.69 17.16 20.98
C GLU A 89 -1.91 15.64 21.00
N GLN A 90 -2.26 15.05 19.86
CA GLN A 90 -2.47 13.62 19.71
C GLN A 90 -1.19 12.85 19.33
N TYR A 91 -0.03 13.51 19.31
CA TYR A 91 1.23 12.87 18.90
C TYR A 91 1.49 11.56 19.63
N ARG A 92 1.29 11.54 20.97
CA ARG A 92 1.53 10.32 21.77
C ARG A 92 0.58 9.19 21.39
N ALA A 93 -0.70 9.49 21.24
CA ALA A 93 -1.71 8.48 20.91
C ALA A 93 -1.46 7.90 19.52
N MET A 94 -1.19 8.76 18.53
CA MET A 94 -0.90 8.34 17.17
C MET A 94 0.42 7.56 17.07
N SER A 95 1.47 7.99 17.79
CA SER A 95 2.74 7.26 17.84
C SER A 95 2.57 5.86 18.44
N LEU A 96 1.74 5.69 19.47
CA LEU A 96 1.44 4.37 20.02
C LEU A 96 0.68 3.51 18.99
N ALA A 97 -0.32 4.05 18.31
CA ALA A 97 -1.09 3.32 17.31
C ALA A 97 -0.21 2.81 16.15
N VAL A 98 0.70 3.65 15.62
CA VAL A 98 1.62 3.22 14.55
C VAL A 98 2.68 2.24 15.07
N ASN A 99 3.14 2.37 16.32
CA ASN A 99 4.07 1.40 16.92
C ASN A 99 3.41 0.03 17.14
N ASP A 100 2.14 0.02 17.56
CA ASP A 100 1.36 -1.22 17.69
C ASP A 100 1.17 -1.90 16.33
N TRP A 101 0.87 -1.11 15.31
CA TRP A 101 0.84 -1.61 13.94
C TRP A 101 2.16 -2.27 13.54
N ASN A 102 3.29 -1.57 13.72
CA ASN A 102 4.63 -2.06 13.36
C ASN A 102 5.04 -3.30 14.15
N ARG A 103 4.57 -3.45 15.39
CA ARG A 103 4.82 -4.64 16.22
C ARG A 103 4.08 -5.87 15.72
N GLU A 104 2.87 -5.69 15.21
CA GLU A 104 1.98 -6.79 14.86
C GLU A 104 2.05 -7.18 13.40
N ARG A 105 2.63 -6.33 12.54
CA ARG A 105 2.65 -6.51 11.08
C ARG A 105 4.03 -6.25 10.50
N ILE A 106 4.37 -7.03 9.48
CA ILE A 106 5.63 -6.88 8.74
C ILE A 106 5.54 -5.64 7.83
N TRP A 107 4.37 -5.39 7.22
CA TRP A 107 4.14 -4.30 6.27
C TRP A 107 2.83 -3.56 6.54
N PRO A 108 2.79 -2.28 6.14
CA PRO A 108 3.93 -1.42 5.84
C PRO A 108 4.66 -0.99 7.12
N LYS A 109 5.86 -0.44 7.02
CA LYS A 109 6.41 0.43 8.05
C LYS A 109 5.51 1.66 8.16
N ALA A 110 5.03 1.96 9.36
CA ALA A 110 4.20 3.13 9.66
C ALA A 110 4.97 4.12 10.52
N TYR A 111 4.79 5.43 10.27
CA TYR A 111 5.36 6.47 11.12
C TYR A 111 4.56 7.76 11.06
N VAL A 112 4.77 8.58 12.09
CA VAL A 112 4.18 9.91 12.22
C VAL A 112 5.24 10.96 11.95
N ARG A 113 4.88 12.02 11.25
CA ARG A 113 5.73 13.16 10.96
C ARG A 113 4.96 14.45 11.21
N GLU A 114 5.64 15.42 11.86
CA GLU A 114 5.10 16.77 11.96
C GLU A 114 5.34 17.53 10.65
N GLU A 115 4.28 18.12 10.13
CA GLU A 115 4.27 18.92 8.90
C GLU A 115 3.33 20.11 9.11
N ASP A 116 3.83 21.32 8.93
CA ASP A 116 3.04 22.56 8.98
C ASP A 116 2.15 22.69 10.22
N GLY A 117 2.64 22.21 11.38
CA GLY A 117 1.93 22.31 12.65
C GLY A 117 0.84 21.26 12.88
N VAL A 118 0.80 20.21 12.05
CA VAL A 118 -0.07 19.04 12.22
C VAL A 118 0.74 17.75 12.07
N LEU A 119 0.16 16.63 12.46
CA LEU A 119 0.76 15.32 12.26
C LEU A 119 0.24 14.70 10.97
N ALA A 120 1.14 14.26 10.13
CA ALA A 120 0.89 13.40 8.99
C ALA A 120 1.30 11.96 9.32
N VAL A 121 0.54 10.98 8.84
CA VAL A 121 0.87 9.55 8.98
C VAL A 121 1.27 9.01 7.63
N TYR A 122 2.35 8.25 7.63
CA TYR A 122 2.95 7.65 6.45
C TYR A 122 3.00 6.13 6.54
N SER A 123 2.92 5.51 5.37
CA SER A 123 3.20 4.09 5.15
C SER A 123 4.36 3.94 4.17
N GLU A 124 5.25 2.98 4.38
CA GLU A 124 6.36 2.66 3.48
C GLU A 124 6.57 1.15 3.35
N VAL A 125 6.68 0.69 2.12
CA VAL A 125 7.22 -0.63 1.78
C VAL A 125 8.38 -0.40 0.83
N SER A 126 9.58 -0.86 1.22
CA SER A 126 10.79 -0.70 0.42
C SER A 126 11.41 -2.07 0.11
N ALA A 127 11.96 -2.22 -1.07
CA ALA A 127 12.68 -3.40 -1.50
C ALA A 127 13.90 -3.00 -2.33
N ASP A 128 15.05 -3.59 -2.00
CA ASP A 128 16.25 -3.52 -2.82
C ASP A 128 16.13 -4.52 -3.97
N LEU A 129 16.22 -4.04 -5.19
CA LEU A 129 16.06 -4.79 -6.42
C LEU A 129 17.31 -4.69 -7.32
N GLU A 130 18.49 -4.41 -6.72
CA GLU A 130 19.76 -4.34 -7.43
C GLU A 130 20.01 -5.58 -8.33
N PRO A 131 19.69 -6.83 -7.89
CA PRO A 131 19.84 -8.01 -8.76
C PRO A 131 18.83 -8.09 -9.92
N GLY A 132 17.88 -7.16 -9.98
CA GLY A 132 16.72 -7.19 -10.87
C GLY A 132 15.49 -7.82 -10.23
N VAL A 133 14.36 -7.69 -10.91
CA VAL A 133 13.05 -8.16 -10.45
C VAL A 133 12.24 -8.68 -11.64
N THR A 134 11.53 -9.82 -11.47
CA THR A 134 10.57 -10.30 -12.47
C THR A 134 9.29 -9.43 -12.45
N ASP A 135 8.49 -9.49 -13.51
CA ASP A 135 7.24 -8.71 -13.56
C ASP A 135 6.24 -9.21 -12.52
N VAL A 136 6.21 -10.52 -12.25
CA VAL A 136 5.38 -11.10 -11.18
C VAL A 136 5.80 -10.61 -9.80
N GLN A 137 7.10 -10.61 -9.50
CA GLN A 137 7.62 -10.11 -8.23
C GLN A 137 7.37 -8.61 -8.05
N LEU A 138 7.60 -7.82 -9.12
CA LEU A 138 7.33 -6.39 -9.12
C LEU A 138 5.85 -6.11 -8.85
N ALA A 139 4.95 -6.80 -9.56
CA ALA A 139 3.51 -6.69 -9.37
C ALA A 139 3.10 -7.01 -7.92
N GLN A 140 3.70 -8.05 -7.32
CA GLN A 140 3.43 -8.42 -5.93
C GLN A 140 3.91 -7.35 -4.93
N LEU A 141 5.10 -6.78 -5.13
CA LEU A 141 5.64 -5.72 -4.28
C LEU A 141 4.77 -4.45 -4.34
N LEU A 142 4.38 -4.04 -5.56
CA LEU A 142 3.52 -2.87 -5.77
C LEU A 142 2.13 -3.07 -5.14
N ALA A 143 1.51 -4.25 -5.36
CA ALA A 143 0.23 -4.59 -4.75
C ALA A 143 0.32 -4.65 -3.22
N CYS A 144 1.41 -5.20 -2.67
CA CYS A 144 1.65 -5.27 -1.23
C CYS A 144 1.77 -3.86 -0.65
N GLY A 145 2.64 -3.00 -1.21
CA GLY A 145 2.86 -1.65 -0.70
C GLY A 145 1.59 -0.81 -0.70
N LEU A 146 0.85 -0.83 -1.81
CA LEU A 146 -0.41 -0.11 -1.95
C LEU A 146 -1.49 -0.68 -1.01
N GLY A 147 -1.72 -2.00 -1.07
CA GLY A 147 -2.81 -2.64 -0.31
C GLY A 147 -2.61 -2.56 1.20
N THR A 148 -1.37 -2.77 1.70
CA THR A 148 -1.09 -2.69 3.13
C THR A 148 -1.08 -1.24 3.63
N GLY A 149 -0.69 -0.26 2.81
CA GLY A 149 -0.81 1.15 3.12
C GLY A 149 -2.27 1.61 3.28
N VAL A 150 -3.15 1.20 2.36
CA VAL A 150 -4.60 1.45 2.46
C VAL A 150 -5.18 0.80 3.72
N GLN A 151 -4.78 -0.44 4.04
CA GLN A 151 -5.23 -1.12 5.26
C GLN A 151 -4.77 -0.42 6.55
N LEU A 152 -3.54 0.09 6.59
CA LEU A 152 -3.05 0.89 7.72
C LEU A 152 -3.94 2.12 7.93
N PHE A 153 -4.18 2.89 6.89
CA PHE A 153 -4.96 4.13 6.99
C PHE A 153 -6.40 3.85 7.43
N ALA A 154 -7.03 2.82 6.89
CA ALA A 154 -8.36 2.38 7.32
C ALA A 154 -8.38 1.95 8.81
N ALA A 155 -7.32 1.30 9.30
CA ALA A 155 -7.22 0.89 10.69
C ALA A 155 -7.03 2.07 11.66
N LEU A 156 -6.50 3.20 11.18
CA LEU A 156 -6.29 4.41 11.98
C LEU A 156 -7.53 5.33 12.04
N GLU A 157 -8.50 5.17 11.13
CA GLU A 157 -9.73 5.99 11.10
C GLU A 157 -10.44 6.11 12.47
N PRO A 158 -10.63 5.02 13.24
CA PRO A 158 -11.30 5.11 14.54
C PRO A 158 -10.49 5.84 15.63
N ALA A 159 -9.18 5.99 15.43
CA ALA A 159 -8.29 6.66 16.40
C ALA A 159 -8.32 8.20 16.30
N VAL A 160 -8.88 8.74 15.23
CA VAL A 160 -9.03 10.19 15.03
C VAL A 160 -10.49 10.57 15.14
N PRO A 161 -10.86 11.51 16.04
CA PRO A 161 -12.22 12.02 16.11
C PRO A 161 -12.67 12.46 14.71
N GLY A 162 -13.84 11.99 14.29
CA GLY A 162 -14.46 12.46 13.04
C GLY A 162 -14.64 13.98 13.10
N ASP A 163 -14.65 14.65 11.95
CA ASP A 163 -15.19 15.99 11.80
C ASP A 163 -16.72 15.95 12.03
N GLY A 164 -17.11 15.55 13.26
CA GLY A 164 -18.50 15.65 13.68
C GLY A 164 -18.90 17.14 13.77
N PRO A 165 -20.16 17.49 13.49
CA PRO A 165 -20.63 18.86 13.68
C PRO A 165 -20.26 19.31 15.11
N ALA A 166 -19.72 20.52 15.20
CA ALA A 166 -19.42 21.13 16.50
C ALA A 166 -20.63 20.97 17.44
N PRO A 167 -20.42 20.63 18.72
CA PRO A 167 -21.53 20.52 19.65
C PRO A 167 -22.31 21.85 19.63
N GLU A 168 -23.62 21.77 19.36
CA GLU A 168 -24.50 22.93 19.49
C GLU A 168 -24.36 23.44 20.94
N VAL A 169 -23.85 24.65 21.07
CA VAL A 169 -23.85 25.35 22.36
C VAL A 169 -25.30 25.70 22.61
N PRO A 170 -25.94 25.20 23.70
CA PRO A 170 -27.32 25.59 23.99
C PRO A 170 -27.33 27.07 24.27
N ASP A 171 -28.16 27.82 23.51
CA ASP A 171 -28.49 29.20 23.82
C ASP A 171 -29.19 29.25 25.18
N ASN A 172 -28.61 30.06 26.06
CA ASN A 172 -29.08 30.29 27.43
C ASN A 172 -29.92 31.56 27.49
#